data_298881ccb65f6155ddb94f42e1469b69
#
_entry.id   298881ccb65f6155ddb94f42e1469b69
#
_cell.length_a   1.000
_cell.length_b   1.000
_cell.length_c   1.000
_cell.angle_alpha   90.00
_cell.angle_beta   90.00
_cell.angle_gamma   90.00
#
_symmetry.space_group_name_H-M   'P 1'
#
loop_
_entity.id
_entity.type
_entity.pdbx_description
1 polymer ?
#
loop_
_entity_poly.entity_id
_entity_poly.type
_entity_poly.pdbx_seq_one_letter_code
_entity_poly.pdbx_strand_id
1 'polypeptide(L)'
;LKPIPPEKYDGTPDAQMFHRFATMVTTYLEDGKVPVKRHVLIISQYLTGEAYNYFVREFSFKQKTWSANRFLKGLFNYCFPVDFRDKQRAKLRRCFQNNKSVKQYVSELNELFTTIGFTDKRERVSKLWHGLRPSIQKALWKDKLHPDTAKWKHV
;
A
#
# COMPACT_ATOMS: atom_id res chain seq x y z
N LEU A 1 5.97 8.62 -26.55
CA LEU A 1 6.45 7.54 -25.65
C LEU A 1 5.40 6.45 -25.51
N LYS A 2 5.80 5.22 -25.73
CA LYS A 2 4.90 4.08 -25.51
C LYS A 2 4.77 3.80 -24.02
N PRO A 3 3.55 3.56 -23.52
CA PRO A 3 3.37 3.12 -22.13
C PRO A 3 4.14 1.82 -21.86
N ILE A 4 4.70 1.72 -20.67
CA ILE A 4 5.42 0.51 -20.25
C ILE A 4 4.42 -0.49 -19.69
N PRO A 5 4.27 -1.70 -20.29
CA PRO A 5 3.33 -2.67 -19.77
C PRO A 5 3.75 -3.17 -18.38
N PRO A 6 2.80 -3.39 -17.47
CA PRO A 6 3.11 -3.92 -16.14
C PRO A 6 3.49 -5.39 -16.20
N GLU A 7 4.22 -5.84 -15.18
CA GLU A 7 4.44 -7.27 -14.97
C GLU A 7 3.12 -7.93 -14.55
N LYS A 8 2.97 -9.21 -14.84
CA LYS A 8 1.79 -9.97 -14.47
C LYS A 8 1.72 -10.20 -12.96
N TYR A 9 0.50 -10.19 -12.43
CA TYR A 9 0.22 -10.49 -11.03
C TYR A 9 -0.62 -11.76 -10.93
N ASP A 10 -0.19 -12.70 -10.08
CA ASP A 10 -0.81 -14.03 -9.97
C ASP A 10 -1.76 -14.19 -8.77
N GLY A 11 -1.89 -13.15 -7.94
CA GLY A 11 -2.73 -13.23 -6.74
C GLY A 11 -1.96 -13.60 -5.47
N THR A 12 -0.64 -13.72 -5.53
CA THR A 12 0.16 -13.96 -4.31
C THR A 12 -0.15 -12.88 -3.26
N PRO A 13 -0.46 -13.25 -2.02
CA PRO A 13 -0.82 -12.29 -0.97
C PRO A 13 0.40 -11.59 -0.37
N ASP A 14 1.16 -10.92 -1.21
CA ASP A 14 2.31 -10.09 -0.86
C ASP A 14 1.93 -8.64 -1.15
N ALA A 15 1.88 -7.81 -0.09
CA ALA A 15 1.42 -6.44 -0.20
C ALA A 15 2.29 -5.58 -1.12
N GLN A 16 3.61 -5.81 -1.11
CA GLN A 16 4.51 -5.06 -1.99
C GLN A 16 4.31 -5.43 -3.45
N MET A 17 4.17 -6.73 -3.74
CA MET A 17 3.88 -7.20 -5.09
C MET A 17 2.57 -6.64 -5.61
N PHE A 18 1.53 -6.66 -4.79
CA PHE A 18 0.23 -6.10 -5.16
C PHE A 18 0.32 -4.60 -5.40
N HIS A 19 0.96 -3.87 -4.48
CA HIS A 19 1.09 -2.42 -4.58
C HIS A 19 1.88 -2.03 -5.84
N ARG A 20 2.96 -2.74 -6.11
CA ARG A 20 3.75 -2.53 -7.33
C ARG A 20 2.91 -2.75 -8.57
N PHE A 21 2.16 -3.85 -8.61
CA PHE A 21 1.27 -4.14 -9.73
C PHE A 21 0.22 -3.04 -9.90
N ALA A 22 -0.46 -2.66 -8.82
CA ALA A 22 -1.49 -1.61 -8.86
C ALA A 22 -0.93 -0.28 -9.40
N THR A 23 0.25 0.11 -8.92
CA THR A 23 0.92 1.33 -9.38
C THR A 23 1.27 1.24 -10.87
N MET A 24 1.88 0.14 -11.28
CA MET A 24 2.31 -0.05 -12.67
C MET A 24 1.12 -0.10 -13.63
N VAL A 25 0.04 -0.80 -13.27
CA VAL A 25 -1.11 -0.93 -14.15
C VAL A 25 -1.90 0.36 -14.25
N THR A 26 -2.06 1.11 -13.16
CA THR A 26 -2.75 2.41 -13.21
C THR A 26 -1.95 3.42 -14.03
N THR A 27 -0.64 3.45 -13.87
CA THR A 27 0.25 4.28 -14.69
C THR A 27 0.13 3.93 -16.18
N TYR A 28 0.13 2.63 -16.48
CA TYR A 28 -0.03 2.14 -17.86
C TYR A 28 -1.34 2.61 -18.48
N LEU A 29 -2.44 2.56 -17.73
CA LEU A 29 -3.74 3.02 -18.20
C LEU A 29 -3.77 4.54 -18.45
N GLU A 30 -3.15 5.32 -17.56
CA GLU A 30 -3.06 6.76 -17.69
C GLU A 30 -2.21 7.16 -18.90
N ASP A 31 -1.00 6.60 -19.02
CA ASP A 31 -0.07 6.90 -20.09
C ASP A 31 -0.62 6.49 -21.45
N GLY A 32 -1.37 5.39 -21.49
CA GLY A 32 -2.02 4.90 -22.69
C GLY A 32 -3.33 5.61 -23.03
N LYS A 33 -3.78 6.51 -22.17
CA LYS A 33 -5.06 7.22 -22.33
C LYS A 33 -6.24 6.28 -22.59
N VAL A 34 -6.24 5.16 -21.86
CA VAL A 34 -7.26 4.12 -22.03
C VAL A 34 -8.61 4.61 -21.48
N PRO A 35 -9.71 4.49 -22.25
CA PRO A 35 -11.04 4.86 -21.74
C PRO A 35 -11.41 4.04 -20.49
N VAL A 36 -12.06 4.68 -19.52
CA VAL A 36 -12.41 4.05 -18.22
C VAL A 36 -13.16 2.73 -18.42
N LYS A 37 -14.08 2.68 -19.39
CA LYS A 37 -14.86 1.46 -19.66
C LYS A 37 -14.01 0.25 -20.07
N ARG A 38 -12.77 0.47 -20.46
CA ARG A 38 -11.85 -0.60 -20.89
C ARG A 38 -10.81 -0.93 -19.81
N HIS A 39 -10.76 -0.20 -18.71
CA HIS A 39 -9.73 -0.35 -17.71
C HIS A 39 -9.65 -1.78 -17.17
N VAL A 40 -10.78 -2.35 -16.73
CA VAL A 40 -10.81 -3.69 -16.16
C VAL A 40 -10.37 -4.74 -17.17
N LEU A 41 -10.83 -4.64 -18.41
CA LEU A 41 -10.43 -5.57 -19.47
C LEU A 41 -8.92 -5.53 -19.73
N ILE A 42 -8.34 -4.34 -19.78
CA ILE A 42 -6.89 -4.18 -19.95
C ILE A 42 -6.14 -4.76 -18.74
N ILE A 43 -6.60 -4.44 -17.52
CA ILE A 43 -5.98 -5.00 -16.31
C ILE A 43 -5.98 -6.53 -16.35
N SER A 44 -7.08 -7.14 -16.80
CA SER A 44 -7.22 -8.60 -16.84
C SER A 44 -6.14 -9.29 -17.71
N GLN A 45 -5.61 -8.59 -18.70
CA GLN A 45 -4.54 -9.12 -19.55
C GLN A 45 -3.23 -9.34 -18.80
N TYR A 46 -3.07 -8.73 -17.66
CA TYR A 46 -1.87 -8.82 -16.81
C TYR A 46 -2.12 -9.62 -15.53
N LEU A 47 -3.26 -10.32 -15.46
CA LEU A 47 -3.58 -11.19 -14.33
C LEU A 47 -3.40 -12.65 -14.72
N THR A 48 -2.89 -13.44 -13.78
CA THR A 48 -2.76 -14.89 -13.89
C THR A 48 -3.21 -15.54 -12.57
N GLY A 49 -3.31 -16.86 -12.53
CA GLY A 49 -3.62 -17.62 -11.31
C GLY A 49 -4.88 -17.13 -10.60
N GLU A 50 -4.81 -17.01 -9.31
CA GLU A 50 -5.95 -16.59 -8.47
C GLU A 50 -6.45 -15.18 -8.82
N ALA A 51 -5.55 -14.29 -9.20
CA ALA A 51 -5.95 -12.94 -9.62
C ALA A 51 -6.83 -13.00 -10.88
N TYR A 52 -6.48 -13.84 -11.83
CA TYR A 52 -7.29 -14.04 -13.03
C TYR A 52 -8.63 -14.73 -12.70
N ASN A 53 -8.64 -15.65 -11.74
CA ASN A 53 -9.87 -16.30 -11.28
C ASN A 53 -10.86 -15.27 -10.73
N TYR A 54 -10.37 -14.25 -10.01
CA TYR A 54 -11.22 -13.15 -9.56
C TYR A 54 -11.87 -12.42 -10.75
N PHE A 55 -11.10 -12.10 -11.77
CA PHE A 55 -11.64 -11.45 -12.98
C PHE A 55 -12.72 -12.32 -13.63
N VAL A 56 -12.47 -13.61 -13.81
CA VAL A 56 -13.44 -14.53 -14.40
C VAL A 56 -14.73 -14.56 -13.58
N ARG A 57 -14.59 -14.67 -12.27
CA ARG A 57 -15.73 -14.76 -11.36
C ARG A 57 -16.61 -13.51 -11.38
N GLU A 58 -15.99 -12.33 -11.38
CA GLU A 58 -16.71 -11.07 -11.19
C GLU A 58 -17.09 -10.38 -12.51
N PHE A 59 -16.33 -10.60 -13.57
CA PHE A 59 -16.46 -9.83 -14.81
C PHE A 59 -16.68 -10.65 -16.07
N SER A 60 -16.15 -11.88 -16.15
CA SER A 60 -16.29 -12.69 -17.35
C SER A 60 -17.77 -12.94 -17.64
N PHE A 61 -18.21 -12.61 -18.85
CA PHE A 61 -19.61 -12.72 -19.29
C PHE A 61 -20.58 -11.80 -18.55
N LYS A 62 -20.08 -10.88 -17.72
CA LYS A 62 -20.92 -9.89 -17.02
C LYS A 62 -20.65 -8.52 -17.55
N GLN A 63 -21.71 -7.75 -17.82
CA GLN A 63 -21.58 -6.37 -18.26
C GLN A 63 -21.49 -5.45 -17.03
N LYS A 64 -20.27 -5.30 -16.50
CA LYS A 64 -20.01 -4.40 -15.38
C LYS A 64 -19.01 -3.34 -15.82
N THR A 65 -19.31 -2.09 -15.48
CA THR A 65 -18.42 -0.97 -15.70
C THR A 65 -17.87 -0.51 -14.34
N TRP A 66 -16.67 -0.98 -13.99
CA TRP A 66 -16.00 -0.55 -12.76
C TRP A 66 -14.77 0.26 -13.11
N SER A 67 -14.46 1.22 -12.22
CA SER A 67 -13.17 1.90 -12.30
C SER A 67 -12.02 0.94 -11.96
N ALA A 68 -10.82 1.29 -12.39
CA ALA A 68 -9.62 0.53 -12.04
C ALA A 68 -9.46 0.42 -10.52
N ASN A 69 -9.69 1.53 -9.79
CA ASN A 69 -9.57 1.54 -8.34
C ASN A 69 -10.54 0.58 -7.66
N ARG A 70 -11.78 0.54 -8.11
CA ARG A 70 -12.79 -0.39 -7.56
C ARG A 70 -12.42 -1.84 -7.83
N PHE A 71 -11.97 -2.13 -9.03
CA PHE A 71 -11.52 -3.48 -9.39
C PHE A 71 -10.31 -3.92 -8.56
N LEU A 72 -9.29 -3.05 -8.45
CA LEU A 72 -8.08 -3.38 -7.69
C LEU A 72 -8.37 -3.57 -6.21
N LYS A 73 -9.30 -2.81 -5.65
CA LYS A 73 -9.73 -2.96 -4.26
C LYS A 73 -10.41 -4.31 -4.02
N GLY A 74 -11.28 -4.71 -4.93
CA GLY A 74 -11.91 -6.03 -4.88
C GLY A 74 -10.91 -7.17 -5.06
N LEU A 75 -9.95 -6.99 -5.97
CA LEU A 75 -8.86 -7.95 -6.20
C LEU A 75 -8.02 -8.15 -4.94
N PHE A 76 -7.67 -7.06 -4.26
CA PHE A 76 -6.96 -7.14 -2.99
C PHE A 76 -7.75 -7.97 -1.97
N ASN A 77 -9.03 -7.64 -1.79
CA ASN A 77 -9.87 -8.35 -0.83
C ASN A 77 -10.03 -9.85 -1.16
N TYR A 78 -10.02 -10.19 -2.43
CA TYR A 78 -10.12 -11.58 -2.87
C TYR A 78 -8.81 -12.36 -2.65
N CYS A 79 -7.68 -11.76 -2.98
CA CYS A 79 -6.38 -12.44 -2.94
C CYS A 79 -5.75 -12.48 -1.55
N PHE A 80 -6.11 -11.55 -0.66
CA PHE A 80 -5.50 -11.46 0.67
C PHE A 80 -6.41 -12.07 1.72
N PRO A 81 -5.84 -12.75 2.74
CA PRO A 81 -6.64 -13.32 3.84
C PRO A 81 -7.50 -12.27 4.55
N VAL A 82 -8.66 -12.70 5.04
CA VAL A 82 -9.62 -11.81 5.73
C VAL A 82 -8.97 -11.07 6.91
N ASP A 83 -8.08 -11.75 7.64
CA ASP A 83 -7.40 -11.21 8.82
C ASP A 83 -6.07 -10.50 8.48
N PHE A 84 -5.75 -10.33 7.20
CA PHE A 84 -4.46 -9.76 6.79
C PHE A 84 -4.24 -8.37 7.39
N ARG A 85 -5.23 -7.48 7.28
CA ARG A 85 -5.12 -6.12 7.82
C ARG A 85 -4.96 -6.11 9.33
N ASP A 86 -5.68 -6.99 10.02
CA ASP A 86 -5.58 -7.10 11.48
C ASP A 86 -4.21 -7.57 11.92
N LYS A 87 -3.62 -8.52 11.20
CA LYS A 87 -2.24 -8.96 11.44
C LYS A 87 -1.24 -7.82 11.21
N GLN A 88 -1.44 -7.03 10.16
CA GLN A 88 -0.55 -5.89 9.89
C GLN A 88 -0.69 -4.81 10.96
N ARG A 89 -1.91 -4.53 11.43
CA ARG A 89 -2.12 -3.61 12.56
C ARG A 89 -1.47 -4.10 13.84
N ALA A 90 -1.49 -5.41 14.10
CA ALA A 90 -0.79 -5.99 15.24
C ALA A 90 0.71 -5.81 15.12
N LYS A 91 1.28 -5.97 13.93
CA LYS A 91 2.69 -5.69 13.68
C LYS A 91 3.02 -4.22 13.92
N LEU A 92 2.15 -3.31 13.49
CA LEU A 92 2.33 -1.88 13.72
C LEU A 92 2.35 -1.55 15.20
N ARG A 93 1.43 -2.11 15.99
CA ARG A 93 1.42 -1.90 17.46
C ARG A 93 2.71 -2.32 18.13
N ARG A 94 3.38 -3.34 17.60
CA ARG A 94 4.64 -3.88 18.13
C ARG A 94 5.89 -3.31 17.46
N CYS A 95 5.72 -2.38 16.54
CA CYS A 95 6.83 -1.79 15.80
C CYS A 95 7.44 -0.65 16.59
N PHE A 96 8.67 -0.86 17.05
CA PHE A 96 9.49 0.12 17.78
C PHE A 96 10.89 0.07 17.20
N GLN A 97 11.65 1.16 17.39
CA GLN A 97 13.03 1.21 16.91
C GLN A 97 13.89 0.11 17.54
N ASN A 98 13.84 -0.06 18.86
CA ASN A 98 14.68 -0.99 19.60
C ASN A 98 16.17 -0.83 19.19
N ASN A 99 16.79 -1.89 18.68
CA ASN A 99 18.19 -1.90 18.27
C ASN A 99 18.41 -1.53 16.79
N LYS A 100 17.33 -1.19 16.07
CA LYS A 100 17.42 -0.82 14.65
C LYS A 100 17.91 0.60 14.48
N SER A 101 18.50 0.89 13.32
CA SER A 101 18.77 2.29 12.95
C SER A 101 17.46 3.05 12.74
N VAL A 102 17.51 4.37 12.84
CA VAL A 102 16.34 5.21 12.53
C VAL A 102 15.84 4.93 11.12
N LYS A 103 16.75 4.80 10.16
CA LYS A 103 16.40 4.52 8.77
C LYS A 103 15.65 3.20 8.62
N GLN A 104 16.10 2.15 9.29
CA GLN A 104 15.42 0.85 9.27
C GLN A 104 14.04 0.93 9.91
N TYR A 105 13.93 1.61 11.04
CA TYR A 105 12.66 1.79 11.75
C TYR A 105 11.66 2.58 10.90
N VAL A 106 12.08 3.69 10.29
CA VAL A 106 11.23 4.51 9.41
C VAL A 106 10.75 3.70 8.20
N SER A 107 11.66 2.93 7.59
CA SER A 107 11.31 2.07 6.45
C SER A 107 10.26 1.03 6.82
N GLU A 108 10.41 0.38 7.97
CA GLU A 108 9.46 -0.60 8.48
C GLU A 108 8.10 0.03 8.76
N LEU A 109 8.06 1.21 9.38
CA LEU A 109 6.82 1.94 9.62
C LEU A 109 6.12 2.31 8.31
N ASN A 110 6.86 2.84 7.35
CA ASN A 110 6.28 3.24 6.05
C ASN A 110 5.67 2.05 5.31
N GLU A 111 6.32 0.90 5.36
CA GLU A 111 5.78 -0.32 4.77
C GLU A 111 4.47 -0.72 5.44
N LEU A 112 4.41 -0.70 6.76
CA LEU A 112 3.20 -1.03 7.52
C LEU A 112 2.08 -0.02 7.26
N PHE A 113 2.38 1.26 7.24
CA PHE A 113 1.38 2.30 6.94
C PHE A 113 0.79 2.12 5.54
N THR A 114 1.62 1.85 4.56
CA THR A 114 1.17 1.62 3.18
C THR A 114 0.30 0.38 3.09
N THR A 115 0.71 -0.72 3.73
CA THR A 115 -0.02 -1.99 3.71
C THR A 115 -1.39 -1.88 4.36
N ILE A 116 -1.49 -1.15 5.47
CA ILE A 116 -2.74 -0.95 6.19
C ILE A 116 -3.63 0.10 5.52
N GLY A 117 -3.05 0.98 4.71
CA GLY A 117 -3.75 2.13 4.16
C GLY A 117 -3.91 3.26 5.17
N PHE A 118 -2.96 3.40 6.06
CA PHE A 118 -2.99 4.36 7.16
C PHE A 118 -2.63 5.75 6.63
N THR A 119 -3.55 6.69 6.70
CA THR A 119 -3.41 8.00 6.06
C THR A 119 -3.36 9.19 7.02
N ASP A 120 -3.70 9.02 8.29
CA ASP A 120 -3.69 10.11 9.26
C ASP A 120 -2.26 10.56 9.57
N LYS A 121 -1.94 11.78 9.15
CA LYS A 121 -0.57 12.32 9.30
C LYS A 121 -0.16 12.51 10.76
N ARG A 122 -1.09 12.89 11.63
CA ARG A 122 -0.79 13.09 13.05
C ARG A 122 -0.51 11.77 13.76
N GLU A 123 -1.30 10.76 13.48
CA GLU A 123 -1.08 9.45 14.06
C GLU A 123 0.21 8.80 13.55
N ARG A 124 0.59 9.04 12.30
CA ARG A 124 1.87 8.57 11.77
C ARG A 124 3.05 9.18 12.52
N VAL A 125 3.03 10.49 12.72
CA VAL A 125 4.08 11.20 13.46
C VAL A 125 4.12 10.72 14.90
N SER A 126 2.97 10.59 15.55
CA SER A 126 2.88 10.08 16.92
C SER A 126 3.48 8.68 17.04
N LYS A 127 3.16 7.79 16.11
CA LYS A 127 3.73 6.42 16.11
C LYS A 127 5.23 6.43 15.91
N LEU A 128 5.73 7.24 14.97
CA LEU A 128 7.16 7.41 14.73
C LEU A 128 7.86 7.88 16.00
N TRP A 129 7.37 8.98 16.58
CA TRP A 129 7.97 9.62 17.75
C TRP A 129 8.07 8.64 18.93
N HIS A 130 6.94 8.06 19.33
CA HIS A 130 6.87 7.22 20.53
C HIS A 130 7.56 5.87 20.37
N GLY A 131 7.84 5.44 19.14
CA GLY A 131 8.60 4.21 18.89
C GLY A 131 10.11 4.43 18.80
N LEU A 132 10.58 5.69 18.70
CA LEU A 132 12.01 6.01 18.72
C LEU A 132 12.63 5.73 20.10
N ARG A 133 13.93 5.47 20.12
CA ARG A 133 14.66 5.32 21.41
C ARG A 133 14.54 6.61 22.23
N PRO A 134 14.46 6.49 23.58
CA PRO A 134 14.32 7.66 24.45
C PRO A 134 15.39 8.74 24.24
N SER A 135 16.63 8.35 23.93
CA SER A 135 17.71 9.29 23.68
C SER A 135 17.43 10.18 22.46
N ILE A 136 16.82 9.61 21.42
CA ILE A 136 16.44 10.38 20.22
C ILE A 136 15.25 11.27 20.52
N GLN A 137 14.27 10.79 21.27
CA GLN A 137 13.13 11.61 21.71
C GLN A 137 13.60 12.85 22.48
N LYS A 138 14.57 12.68 23.39
CA LYS A 138 15.16 13.80 24.13
C LYS A 138 15.83 14.81 23.18
N ALA A 139 16.56 14.33 22.19
CA ALA A 139 17.19 15.21 21.21
C ALA A 139 16.15 16.03 20.43
N LEU A 140 15.04 15.41 20.06
CA LEU A 140 13.94 16.11 19.37
C LEU A 140 13.31 17.18 20.26
N TRP A 141 13.10 16.89 21.55
CA TRP A 141 12.62 17.88 22.52
C TRP A 141 13.57 19.08 22.64
N LYS A 142 14.87 18.82 22.66
CA LYS A 142 15.88 19.89 22.70
C LYS A 142 15.84 20.78 21.45
N ASP A 143 15.48 20.21 20.31
CA ASP A 143 15.30 20.96 19.07
C ASP A 143 13.93 21.64 18.99
N LYS A 144 13.19 21.68 20.10
CA LYS A 144 11.87 22.30 20.21
C LYS A 144 10.79 21.69 19.34
N LEU A 145 10.95 20.42 18.98
CA LEU A 145 9.92 19.66 18.29
C LEU A 145 8.97 19.03 19.31
N HIS A 146 7.72 18.81 18.91
CA HIS A 146 6.70 18.21 19.75
C HIS A 146 5.93 17.16 18.95
N PRO A 147 5.61 15.98 19.55
CA PRO A 147 4.94 14.90 18.80
C PRO A 147 3.56 15.28 18.26
N ASP A 148 2.86 16.21 18.91
CA ASP A 148 1.52 16.62 18.51
C ASP A 148 1.53 17.66 17.37
N THR A 149 2.66 18.30 17.09
CA THR A 149 2.75 19.40 16.12
C THR A 149 3.84 19.21 15.07
N ALA A 150 4.85 18.36 15.33
CA ALA A 150 5.95 18.16 14.41
C ALA A 150 5.48 17.52 13.09
N LYS A 151 6.20 17.82 12.01
CA LYS A 151 5.97 17.17 10.71
C LYS A 151 6.88 15.97 10.56
N TRP A 152 6.44 14.98 9.80
CA TRP A 152 7.19 13.74 9.57
C TRP A 152 8.64 13.98 9.18
N LYS A 153 8.86 14.87 8.23
CA LYS A 153 10.21 15.17 7.71
C LYS A 153 11.14 15.81 8.75
N HIS A 154 10.59 16.36 9.83
CA HIS A 154 11.37 17.02 10.88
C HIS A 154 11.69 16.09 12.06
N VAL A 155 11.04 14.94 12.12
CA VAL A 155 11.30 13.92 13.14
C VAL A 155 12.28 12.88 12.63
#